data_fe82027457534bc11423130a919d23d1
#
_entry.id   fe82027457534bc11423130a919d23d1
#
_cell.length_a   1.000
_cell.length_b   1.000
_cell.length_c   1.000
_cell.angle_alpha   90.00
_cell.angle_beta   90.00
_cell.angle_gamma   90.00
#
_symmetry.space_group_name_H-M   'P 1'
#
loop_
_entity.id
_entity.type
_entity.pdbx_description
1 polymer ?
#
loop_
_entity_poly.entity_id
_entity_poly.type
_entity_poly.pdbx_seq_one_letter_code
_entity_poly.pdbx_strand_id
1 'polypeptide(L)'
;MKQLFNCAMSIGEEMLISGAEVHRVEESIRLMCERFGAKRVDVFIITRSMVATLYTKEGDSFTETRRISTISNNFEKLHRLNQLSRNICSSNLTAEEIKIMFEKAINCKTYSFIVECIFYAIIASAFTLFFGGNIIESVISFITGAIVRLGILFFEKTVGNNIFTKFLAMVIAASLSFTALKIGLVSSVDKLIIGNIMTLIPGVGLTNALRDLFTGDSIAGIDRKSVV
;
A
#
# COMPACT_ATOMS: atom_id res chain seq x y z
N MET A 1 -12.20 -14.68 24.97
CA MET A 1 -10.91 -14.00 24.85
C MET A 1 -10.15 -14.44 23.61
N LYS A 2 -9.78 -15.71 23.41
CA LYS A 2 -8.98 -16.20 22.25
C LYS A 2 -9.57 -15.83 20.89
N GLN A 3 -10.88 -15.96 20.68
CA GLN A 3 -11.53 -15.58 19.40
C GLN A 3 -11.41 -14.08 19.12
N LEU A 4 -11.60 -13.22 20.11
CA LEU A 4 -11.45 -11.78 19.98
C LEU A 4 -9.99 -11.38 19.69
N PHE A 5 -9.03 -12.06 20.33
CA PHE A 5 -7.61 -11.89 20.03
C PHE A 5 -7.30 -12.22 18.57
N ASN A 6 -7.81 -13.36 18.07
CA ASN A 6 -7.63 -13.74 16.67
C ASN A 6 -8.25 -12.71 15.70
N CYS A 7 -9.40 -12.11 16.05
CA CYS A 7 -10.00 -11.03 15.26
C CYS A 7 -9.07 -9.79 15.22
N ALA A 8 -8.54 -9.37 16.37
CA ALA A 8 -7.61 -8.24 16.43
C ALA A 8 -6.34 -8.50 15.58
N MET A 9 -5.80 -9.72 15.65
CA MET A 9 -4.66 -10.14 14.84
C MET A 9 -4.97 -10.13 13.35
N SER A 10 -6.16 -10.60 12.93
CA SER A 10 -6.57 -10.58 11.52
C SER A 10 -6.77 -9.15 11.00
N ILE A 11 -7.32 -8.25 11.81
CA ILE A 11 -7.47 -6.84 11.46
C ILE A 11 -6.07 -6.20 11.30
N GLY A 12 -5.16 -6.43 12.24
CA GLY A 12 -3.79 -5.93 12.18
C GLY A 12 -3.02 -6.44 10.97
N GLU A 13 -3.14 -7.73 10.64
CA GLU A 13 -2.55 -8.35 9.45
C GLU A 13 -3.03 -7.65 8.17
N GLU A 14 -4.34 -7.49 8.02
CA GLU A 14 -4.91 -6.83 6.85
C GLU A 14 -4.59 -5.33 6.76
N MET A 15 -4.40 -4.65 7.91
CA MET A 15 -3.90 -3.28 7.94
C MET A 15 -2.47 -3.19 7.39
N LEU A 16 -1.56 -4.11 7.81
CA LEU A 16 -0.19 -4.18 7.29
C LEU A 16 -0.17 -4.50 5.79
N ILE A 17 -0.94 -5.51 5.36
CA ILE A 17 -1.10 -5.86 3.94
C ILE A 17 -1.58 -4.64 3.13
N SER A 18 -2.43 -3.80 3.71
CA SER A 18 -2.98 -2.59 3.06
C SER A 18 -2.07 -1.37 3.14
N GLY A 19 -0.86 -1.49 3.71
CA GLY A 19 0.15 -0.43 3.74
C GLY A 19 0.15 0.45 4.99
N ALA A 20 -0.43 -0.02 6.11
CA ALA A 20 -0.34 0.69 7.39
C ALA A 20 1.11 0.75 7.92
N GLU A 21 1.39 1.76 8.72
CA GLU A 21 2.63 1.91 9.47
C GLU A 21 2.68 0.87 10.61
N VAL A 22 3.86 0.31 10.88
CA VAL A 22 4.06 -0.77 11.87
C VAL A 22 3.55 -0.34 13.24
N HIS A 23 4.03 0.79 13.76
CA HIS A 23 3.67 1.27 15.10
C HIS A 23 2.16 1.51 15.27
N ARG A 24 1.46 1.94 14.20
CA ARG A 24 0.01 2.14 14.24
C ARG A 24 -0.74 0.83 14.32
N VAL A 25 -0.23 -0.21 13.67
CA VAL A 25 -0.84 -1.55 13.76
C VAL A 25 -0.64 -2.15 15.13
N GLU A 26 0.57 -2.04 15.70
CA GLU A 26 0.87 -2.47 17.07
C GLU A 26 -0.05 -1.80 18.09
N GLU A 27 -0.19 -0.47 18.00
CA GLU A 27 -1.10 0.30 18.85
C GLU A 27 -2.55 -0.14 18.67
N SER A 28 -3.03 -0.33 17.43
CA SER A 28 -4.40 -0.75 17.14
C SER A 28 -4.72 -2.13 17.73
N ILE A 29 -3.80 -3.10 17.59
CA ILE A 29 -3.95 -4.44 18.17
C ILE A 29 -4.01 -4.35 19.70
N ARG A 30 -3.09 -3.59 20.31
CA ARG A 30 -3.05 -3.40 21.75
C ARG A 30 -4.35 -2.82 22.27
N LEU A 31 -4.84 -1.71 21.70
CA LEU A 31 -6.08 -1.05 22.13
C LEU A 31 -7.31 -1.96 21.98
N MET A 32 -7.43 -2.69 20.87
CA MET A 32 -8.52 -3.65 20.69
C MET A 32 -8.47 -4.74 21.76
N CYS A 33 -7.30 -5.31 22.03
CA CYS A 33 -7.15 -6.37 23.04
C CYS A 33 -7.38 -5.87 24.46
N GLU A 34 -6.92 -4.67 24.80
CA GLU A 34 -7.22 -4.01 26.08
C GLU A 34 -8.74 -3.82 26.25
N ARG A 35 -9.44 -3.40 25.18
CA ARG A 35 -10.91 -3.29 25.19
C ARG A 35 -11.60 -4.63 25.42
N PHE A 36 -11.02 -5.73 24.94
CA PHE A 36 -11.53 -7.08 25.20
C PHE A 36 -11.24 -7.58 26.62
N GLY A 37 -10.55 -6.78 27.44
CA GLY A 37 -10.26 -7.10 28.85
C GLY A 37 -8.91 -7.78 29.07
N ALA A 38 -7.97 -7.70 28.12
CA ALA A 38 -6.62 -8.15 28.34
C ALA A 38 -5.95 -7.34 29.46
N LYS A 39 -5.13 -8.01 30.28
CA LYS A 39 -4.33 -7.36 31.32
C LYS A 39 -3.11 -6.68 30.72
N ARG A 40 -2.49 -7.31 29.71
CA ARG A 40 -1.32 -6.83 28.98
C ARG A 40 -1.32 -7.46 27.60
N VAL A 41 -0.79 -6.73 26.63
CA VAL A 41 -0.58 -7.22 25.27
C VAL A 41 0.79 -6.73 24.80
N ASP A 42 1.64 -7.68 24.42
CA ASP A 42 2.93 -7.40 23.81
C ASP A 42 2.80 -7.73 22.33
N VAL A 43 2.98 -6.71 21.48
CA VAL A 43 2.91 -6.85 20.02
C VAL A 43 4.28 -6.49 19.45
N PHE A 44 4.76 -7.31 18.56
CA PHE A 44 6.03 -7.11 17.89
C PHE A 44 5.89 -7.44 16.41
N ILE A 45 6.16 -6.47 15.57
CA ILE A 45 6.02 -6.58 14.12
C ILE A 45 7.38 -6.32 13.48
N ILE A 46 7.88 -7.30 12.75
CA ILE A 46 9.07 -7.15 11.92
C ILE A 46 8.68 -7.51 10.48
N THR A 47 8.97 -6.62 9.56
CA THR A 47 8.93 -6.79 8.10
C THR A 47 7.78 -7.65 7.56
N ARG A 48 7.85 -8.97 7.71
CA ARG A 48 6.87 -9.94 7.21
C ARG A 48 6.37 -10.90 8.28
N SER A 49 6.58 -10.55 9.54
CA SER A 49 6.13 -11.37 10.67
C SER A 49 5.53 -10.49 11.74
N MET A 50 4.40 -10.91 12.25
CA MET A 50 3.71 -10.29 13.35
C MET A 50 3.55 -11.32 14.45
N VAL A 51 4.02 -10.98 15.66
CA VAL A 51 3.88 -11.81 16.86
C VAL A 51 3.19 -10.97 17.92
N ALA A 52 2.16 -11.53 18.53
CA ALA A 52 1.55 -10.89 19.69
C ALA A 52 1.28 -11.90 20.79
N THR A 53 1.47 -11.46 22.02
CA THR A 53 1.14 -12.23 23.23
C THR A 53 0.17 -11.43 24.08
N LEU A 54 -0.99 -12.02 24.31
CA LEU A 54 -2.05 -11.49 25.16
C LEU A 54 -2.02 -12.19 26.53
N TYR A 55 -2.02 -11.44 27.61
CA TYR A 55 -2.10 -11.92 28.98
C TYR A 55 -3.48 -11.61 29.55
N THR A 56 -4.17 -12.62 30.09
CA THR A 56 -5.48 -12.47 30.73
C THR A 56 -5.33 -12.04 32.19
N LYS A 57 -6.44 -11.63 32.79
CA LYS A 57 -6.49 -11.31 34.25
C LYS A 57 -6.39 -12.57 35.12
N GLU A 58 -6.76 -13.73 34.59
CA GLU A 58 -6.71 -15.03 35.24
C GLU A 58 -5.30 -15.66 35.24
N GLY A 59 -4.36 -15.07 34.51
CA GLY A 59 -2.97 -15.55 34.43
C GLY A 59 -2.64 -16.37 33.19
N ASP A 60 -3.61 -16.63 32.33
CA ASP A 60 -3.38 -17.31 31.03
C ASP A 60 -2.70 -16.38 30.04
N SER A 61 -1.94 -16.95 29.12
CA SER A 61 -1.36 -16.25 28.00
C SER A 61 -1.65 -16.93 26.66
N PHE A 62 -1.90 -16.13 25.63
CA PHE A 62 -2.11 -16.60 24.26
C PHE A 62 -1.12 -15.89 23.35
N THR A 63 -0.29 -16.67 22.65
CA THR A 63 0.63 -16.14 21.63
C THR A 63 0.16 -16.56 20.25
N GLU A 64 0.14 -15.63 19.32
CA GLU A 64 -0.16 -15.87 17.92
C GLU A 64 0.91 -15.24 17.03
N THR A 65 1.30 -15.97 15.99
CA THR A 65 2.25 -15.53 14.98
C THR A 65 1.58 -15.54 13.62
N ARG A 66 1.74 -14.45 12.87
CA ARG A 66 1.24 -14.32 11.50
C ARG A 66 2.38 -13.98 10.55
N ARG A 67 2.37 -14.59 9.38
CA ARG A 67 3.31 -14.29 8.30
C ARG A 67 2.63 -13.45 7.23
N ILE A 68 3.20 -12.30 6.94
CA ILE A 68 2.70 -11.38 5.91
C ILE A 68 3.39 -11.70 4.60
N SER A 69 2.65 -12.24 3.64
CA SER A 69 3.19 -12.69 2.36
C SER A 69 3.39 -11.54 1.36
N THR A 70 2.47 -10.58 1.37
CA THR A 70 2.45 -9.45 0.42
C THR A 70 2.06 -8.17 1.13
N ILE A 71 2.65 -7.06 0.69
CA ILE A 71 2.25 -5.70 1.11
C ILE A 71 1.79 -4.97 -0.14
N SER A 72 0.62 -4.36 -0.07
CA SER A 72 0.05 -3.53 -1.13
C SER A 72 -0.42 -2.20 -0.54
N ASN A 73 -0.67 -1.21 -1.38
CA ASN A 73 -1.24 0.06 -0.93
C ASN A 73 -2.72 0.11 -1.31
N ASN A 74 -3.60 -0.23 -0.36
CA ASN A 74 -5.04 -0.10 -0.53
C ASN A 74 -5.62 0.79 0.58
N PHE A 75 -5.67 2.10 0.30
CA PHE A 75 -6.09 3.10 1.29
C PHE A 75 -7.57 3.02 1.64
N GLU A 76 -8.44 2.58 0.73
CA GLU A 76 -9.85 2.38 1.02
C GLU A 76 -10.04 1.24 2.03
N LYS A 77 -9.36 0.12 1.79
CA LYS A 77 -9.36 -1.01 2.73
C LYS A 77 -8.76 -0.62 4.08
N LEU A 78 -7.63 0.08 4.05
CA LEU A 78 -6.98 0.58 5.26
C LEU A 78 -7.87 1.54 6.05
N HIS A 79 -8.57 2.46 5.36
CA HIS A 79 -9.53 3.37 6.00
C HIS A 79 -10.65 2.60 6.72
N ARG A 80 -11.24 1.61 6.07
CA ARG A 80 -12.32 0.77 6.64
C ARG A 80 -11.82 -0.06 7.82
N LEU A 81 -10.61 -0.63 7.75
CA LEU A 81 -10.01 -1.38 8.85
C LEU A 81 -9.69 -0.48 10.04
N ASN A 82 -9.19 0.74 9.82
CA ASN A 82 -9.00 1.73 10.87
C ASN A 82 -10.32 2.14 11.52
N GLN A 83 -11.38 2.31 10.73
CA GLN A 83 -12.70 2.62 11.26
C GLN A 83 -13.25 1.45 12.10
N LEU A 84 -13.05 0.21 11.64
CA LEU A 84 -13.42 -1.00 12.38
C LEU A 84 -12.69 -1.08 13.73
N SER A 85 -11.36 -0.87 13.75
CA SER A 85 -10.59 -0.90 15.01
C SER A 85 -11.07 0.14 16.00
N ARG A 86 -11.42 1.35 15.55
CA ARG A 86 -12.01 2.41 16.40
C ARG A 86 -13.40 2.04 16.92
N ASN A 87 -14.24 1.44 16.08
CA ASN A 87 -15.56 0.98 16.47
C ASN A 87 -15.46 -0.10 17.55
N ILE A 88 -14.53 -1.04 17.44
CA ILE A 88 -14.25 -2.05 18.46
C ILE A 88 -13.85 -1.39 19.79
N CYS A 89 -12.99 -0.38 19.75
CA CYS A 89 -12.56 0.32 20.96
C CYS A 89 -13.67 1.16 21.61
N SER A 90 -14.62 1.67 20.83
CA SER A 90 -15.70 2.55 21.33
C SER A 90 -17.00 1.83 21.70
N SER A 91 -17.22 0.60 21.21
CA SER A 91 -18.46 -0.15 21.35
C SER A 91 -18.23 -1.55 21.92
N ASN A 92 -19.29 -2.15 22.50
CA ASN A 92 -19.23 -3.54 22.96
C ASN A 92 -19.71 -4.46 21.82
N LEU A 93 -18.83 -4.74 20.87
CA LEU A 93 -19.13 -5.63 19.74
C LEU A 93 -18.85 -7.09 20.11
N THR A 94 -19.72 -7.97 19.66
CA THR A 94 -19.49 -9.42 19.76
C THR A 94 -18.47 -9.89 18.71
N ALA A 95 -17.87 -11.05 18.92
CA ALA A 95 -16.92 -11.62 17.97
C ALA A 95 -17.54 -11.86 16.57
N GLU A 96 -18.84 -12.19 16.52
CA GLU A 96 -19.56 -12.39 15.26
C GLU A 96 -19.79 -11.06 14.51
N GLU A 97 -20.18 -10.00 15.21
CA GLU A 97 -20.32 -8.66 14.62
C GLU A 97 -19.01 -8.15 14.08
N ILE A 98 -17.91 -8.30 14.83
CA ILE A 98 -16.57 -7.94 14.39
C ILE A 98 -16.20 -8.70 13.10
N LYS A 99 -16.48 -10.00 13.05
CA LYS A 99 -16.21 -10.82 11.87
C LYS A 99 -16.96 -10.35 10.63
N ILE A 100 -18.27 -10.07 10.78
CA ILE A 100 -19.10 -9.55 9.68
C ILE A 100 -18.59 -8.19 9.18
N MET A 101 -18.23 -7.29 10.10
CA MET A 101 -17.69 -5.97 9.75
C MET A 101 -16.31 -6.09 9.11
N PHE A 102 -15.48 -7.02 9.56
CA PHE A 102 -14.18 -7.31 8.98
C PHE A 102 -14.30 -7.83 7.54
N GLU A 103 -15.19 -8.78 7.28
CA GLU A 103 -15.45 -9.28 5.92
C GLU A 103 -15.94 -8.16 4.97
N LYS A 104 -16.77 -7.24 5.46
CA LYS A 104 -17.19 -6.05 4.70
C LYS A 104 -16.03 -5.09 4.44
N ALA A 105 -15.10 -4.96 5.37
CA ALA A 105 -13.94 -4.08 5.22
C ALA A 105 -12.94 -4.60 4.19
N ILE A 106 -12.69 -5.92 4.17
CA ILE A 106 -11.75 -6.53 3.23
C ILE A 106 -12.31 -6.66 1.80
N ASN A 107 -13.63 -6.85 1.66
CA ASN A 107 -14.32 -6.97 0.37
C ASN A 107 -14.67 -5.59 -0.24
N CYS A 108 -13.75 -4.61 -0.15
CA CYS A 108 -13.95 -3.34 -0.81
C CYS A 108 -13.72 -3.47 -2.33
N LYS A 109 -14.56 -2.78 -3.12
CA LYS A 109 -14.42 -2.73 -4.57
C LYS A 109 -13.14 -1.97 -4.92
N THR A 110 -12.34 -2.53 -5.80
CA THR A 110 -11.23 -1.85 -6.45
C THR A 110 -11.74 -0.93 -7.57
N TYR A 111 -10.94 0.05 -7.95
CA TYR A 111 -11.27 0.93 -9.06
C TYR A 111 -11.33 0.15 -10.39
N SER A 112 -12.18 0.64 -11.30
CA SER A 112 -12.22 0.10 -12.66
C SER A 112 -10.89 0.37 -13.36
N PHE A 113 -10.45 -0.57 -14.20
CA PHE A 113 -9.22 -0.42 -14.98
C PHE A 113 -9.17 0.88 -15.81
N ILE A 114 -10.31 1.33 -16.38
CA ILE A 114 -10.38 2.59 -17.12
C ILE A 114 -10.04 3.79 -16.23
N VAL A 115 -10.54 3.77 -14.99
CA VAL A 115 -10.26 4.82 -14.00
C VAL A 115 -8.77 4.84 -13.67
N GLU A 116 -8.14 3.68 -13.50
CA GLU A 116 -6.69 3.60 -13.26
C GLU A 116 -5.88 4.14 -14.43
N CYS A 117 -6.25 3.81 -15.68
CA CYS A 117 -5.57 4.36 -16.88
C CYS A 117 -5.67 5.90 -16.93
N ILE A 118 -6.85 6.45 -16.62
CA ILE A 118 -7.06 7.90 -16.59
C ILE A 118 -6.17 8.54 -15.51
N PHE A 119 -6.09 7.96 -14.30
CA PHE A 119 -5.24 8.51 -13.25
C PHE A 119 -3.74 8.41 -13.60
N TYR A 120 -3.28 7.31 -14.19
CA TYR A 120 -1.92 7.21 -14.68
C TYR A 120 -1.60 8.29 -15.71
N ALA A 121 -2.51 8.54 -16.65
CA ALA A 121 -2.37 9.59 -17.65
C ALA A 121 -2.31 11.00 -17.01
N ILE A 122 -3.22 11.30 -16.07
CA ILE A 122 -3.26 12.58 -15.35
C ILE A 122 -1.97 12.79 -14.55
N ILE A 123 -1.52 11.78 -13.82
CA ILE A 123 -0.31 11.88 -13.00
C ILE A 123 0.92 12.13 -13.88
N ALA A 124 1.10 11.36 -14.96
CA ALA A 124 2.21 11.56 -15.89
C ALA A 124 2.23 12.97 -16.50
N SER A 125 1.07 13.44 -16.94
CA SER A 125 0.86 14.77 -17.49
C SER A 125 1.19 15.88 -16.48
N ALA A 126 0.66 15.75 -15.26
CA ALA A 126 0.87 16.74 -14.18
C ALA A 126 2.34 16.81 -13.78
N PHE A 127 3.03 15.66 -13.64
CA PHE A 127 4.45 15.67 -13.32
C PHE A 127 5.31 16.21 -14.45
N THR A 128 4.95 15.98 -15.71
CA THR A 128 5.63 16.60 -16.86
C THR A 128 5.57 18.13 -16.77
N LEU A 129 4.40 18.70 -16.45
CA LEU A 129 4.26 20.15 -16.22
C LEU A 129 5.06 20.61 -14.99
N PHE A 130 4.99 19.86 -13.90
CA PHE A 130 5.70 20.18 -12.67
C PHE A 130 7.21 20.29 -12.87
N PHE A 131 7.79 19.43 -13.71
CA PHE A 131 9.21 19.47 -14.08
C PHE A 131 9.54 20.45 -15.21
N GLY A 132 8.61 21.37 -15.51
CA GLY A 132 8.84 22.45 -16.48
C GLY A 132 8.62 22.05 -17.94
N GLY A 133 7.83 21.01 -18.19
CA GLY A 133 7.32 20.67 -19.51
C GLY A 133 6.28 21.68 -20.00
N ASN A 134 6.17 21.78 -21.32
CA ASN A 134 5.14 22.62 -21.95
C ASN A 134 3.79 21.85 -22.09
N ILE A 135 2.74 22.54 -22.54
CA ILE A 135 1.41 21.94 -22.69
C ILE A 135 1.42 20.79 -23.69
N ILE A 136 2.18 20.86 -24.77
CA ILE A 136 2.27 19.81 -25.79
C ILE A 136 2.94 18.58 -25.19
N GLU A 137 4.04 18.76 -24.49
CA GLU A 137 4.75 17.70 -23.76
C GLU A 137 3.85 17.03 -22.72
N SER A 138 3.03 17.81 -22.02
CA SER A 138 2.06 17.30 -21.05
C SER A 138 0.97 16.45 -21.70
N VAL A 139 0.43 16.84 -22.86
CA VAL A 139 -0.55 16.05 -23.61
C VAL A 139 0.05 14.73 -24.10
N ILE A 140 1.27 14.76 -24.59
CA ILE A 140 1.99 13.56 -25.03
C ILE A 140 2.25 12.64 -23.83
N SER A 141 2.64 13.20 -22.70
CA SER A 141 2.85 12.45 -21.46
C SER A 141 1.56 11.83 -20.94
N PHE A 142 0.41 12.51 -21.09
CA PHE A 142 -0.91 11.94 -20.78
C PHE A 142 -1.19 10.66 -21.59
N ILE A 143 -0.95 10.70 -22.89
CA ILE A 143 -1.16 9.53 -23.77
C ILE A 143 -0.16 8.43 -23.40
N THR A 144 1.10 8.78 -23.19
CA THR A 144 2.15 7.83 -22.79
C THR A 144 1.83 7.16 -21.46
N GLY A 145 1.36 7.92 -20.45
CA GLY A 145 0.96 7.39 -19.14
C GLY A 145 -0.18 6.36 -19.23
N ALA A 146 -1.17 6.61 -20.09
CA ALA A 146 -2.23 5.64 -20.35
C ALA A 146 -1.68 4.34 -20.99
N ILE A 147 -0.79 4.45 -21.96
CA ILE A 147 -0.14 3.30 -22.62
C ILE A 147 0.74 2.53 -21.64
N VAL A 148 1.47 3.22 -20.77
CA VAL A 148 2.28 2.61 -19.71
C VAL A 148 1.41 1.75 -18.78
N ARG A 149 0.24 2.22 -18.37
CA ARG A 149 -0.68 1.42 -17.54
C ARG A 149 -1.20 0.18 -18.26
N LEU A 150 -1.52 0.29 -19.55
CA LEU A 150 -1.87 -0.86 -20.39
C LEU A 150 -0.72 -1.87 -20.47
N GLY A 151 0.50 -1.39 -20.67
CA GLY A 151 1.73 -2.21 -20.67
C GLY A 151 1.95 -2.96 -19.37
N ILE A 152 1.78 -2.28 -18.23
CA ILE A 152 1.88 -2.89 -16.90
C ILE A 152 0.90 -4.06 -16.78
N LEU A 153 -0.37 -3.86 -17.13
CA LEU A 153 -1.39 -4.91 -17.06
C LEU A 153 -1.04 -6.13 -17.92
N PHE A 154 -0.50 -5.89 -19.10
CA PHE A 154 -0.06 -6.96 -19.98
C PHE A 154 1.13 -7.74 -19.39
N PHE A 155 2.13 -7.03 -18.86
CA PHE A 155 3.31 -7.66 -18.28
C PHE A 155 3.05 -8.33 -16.94
N GLU A 156 2.16 -7.81 -16.09
CA GLU A 156 1.75 -8.47 -14.84
C GLU A 156 1.21 -9.87 -15.09
N LYS A 157 0.43 -10.05 -16.16
CA LYS A 157 -0.11 -11.36 -16.55
C LYS A 157 0.93 -12.31 -17.15
N THR A 158 1.98 -11.78 -17.78
CA THR A 158 2.94 -12.58 -18.56
C THR A 158 4.20 -12.89 -17.78
N VAL A 159 4.70 -11.93 -17.00
CA VAL A 159 6.04 -12.00 -16.38
C VAL A 159 5.97 -12.44 -14.91
N GLY A 160 4.91 -12.09 -14.20
CA GLY A 160 4.72 -12.44 -12.78
C GLY A 160 5.72 -11.80 -11.79
N ASN A 161 6.66 -10.98 -12.25
CA ASN A 161 7.64 -10.28 -11.43
C ASN A 161 7.41 -8.77 -11.50
N ASN A 162 7.06 -8.15 -10.38
CA ASN A 162 6.71 -6.73 -10.29
C ASN A 162 7.85 -5.78 -10.69
N ILE A 163 9.10 -6.10 -10.31
CA ILE A 163 10.26 -5.27 -10.64
C ILE A 163 10.50 -5.27 -12.15
N PHE A 164 10.46 -6.44 -12.76
CA PHE A 164 10.66 -6.59 -14.19
C PHE A 164 9.52 -5.96 -15.01
N THR A 165 8.29 -6.07 -14.53
CA THR A 165 7.12 -5.38 -15.11
C THR A 165 7.30 -3.87 -15.13
N LYS A 166 7.73 -3.27 -14.02
CA LYS A 166 8.01 -1.83 -13.94
C LYS A 166 9.16 -1.43 -14.87
N PHE A 167 10.21 -2.24 -14.95
CA PHE A 167 11.32 -1.99 -15.88
C PHE A 167 10.85 -1.95 -17.33
N LEU A 168 10.06 -2.94 -17.78
CA LEU A 168 9.50 -2.96 -19.13
C LEU A 168 8.57 -1.77 -19.40
N ALA A 169 7.79 -1.37 -18.41
CA ALA A 169 6.93 -0.18 -18.50
C ALA A 169 7.75 1.11 -18.68
N MET A 170 8.91 1.23 -18.02
CA MET A 170 9.83 2.34 -18.22
C MET A 170 10.44 2.34 -19.63
N VAL A 171 10.76 1.17 -20.18
CA VAL A 171 11.26 1.04 -21.56
C VAL A 171 10.20 1.53 -22.56
N ILE A 172 8.92 1.20 -22.34
CA ILE A 172 7.80 1.72 -23.17
C ILE A 172 7.74 3.25 -23.06
N ALA A 173 7.74 3.81 -21.85
CA ALA A 173 7.69 5.25 -21.63
C ALA A 173 8.84 5.98 -22.35
N ALA A 174 10.07 5.48 -22.20
CA ALA A 174 11.24 6.04 -22.84
C ALA A 174 11.14 5.96 -24.38
N SER A 175 10.78 4.80 -24.92
CA SER A 175 10.66 4.58 -26.38
C SER A 175 9.62 5.52 -27.01
N LEU A 176 8.47 5.72 -26.36
CA LEU A 176 7.45 6.65 -26.83
C LEU A 176 7.92 8.10 -26.76
N SER A 177 8.64 8.47 -25.69
CA SER A 177 9.20 9.81 -25.52
C SER A 177 10.24 10.12 -26.60
N PHE A 178 11.15 9.19 -26.90
CA PHE A 178 12.12 9.34 -27.99
C PHE A 178 11.45 9.38 -29.37
N THR A 179 10.38 8.63 -29.57
CA THR A 179 9.62 8.69 -30.82
C THR A 179 8.99 10.07 -31.01
N ALA A 180 8.39 10.63 -29.95
CA ALA A 180 7.82 11.97 -29.98
C ALA A 180 8.87 13.05 -30.32
N LEU A 181 10.11 12.91 -29.81
CA LEU A 181 11.22 13.79 -30.16
C LEU A 181 11.60 13.67 -31.64
N LYS A 182 11.75 12.44 -32.16
CA LYS A 182 12.12 12.20 -33.58
C LYS A 182 11.10 12.78 -34.58
N ILE A 183 9.83 12.78 -34.21
CA ILE A 183 8.75 13.33 -35.03
C ILE A 183 8.69 14.87 -34.90
N GLY A 184 9.46 15.46 -33.97
CA GLY A 184 9.50 16.90 -33.76
C GLY A 184 8.33 17.45 -32.92
N LEU A 185 7.60 16.58 -32.22
CA LEU A 185 6.46 16.99 -31.37
C LEU A 185 6.90 17.61 -30.03
N VAL A 186 8.12 17.27 -29.56
CA VAL A 186 8.67 17.74 -28.29
C VAL A 186 10.08 18.26 -28.46
N SER A 187 10.45 19.20 -27.62
CA SER A 187 11.79 19.82 -27.63
C SER A 187 12.78 19.09 -26.73
N SER A 188 12.29 18.41 -25.68
CA SER A 188 13.10 17.68 -24.72
C SER A 188 12.41 16.39 -24.28
N VAL A 189 13.19 15.32 -24.14
CA VAL A 189 12.70 13.98 -23.77
C VAL A 189 12.71 13.79 -22.25
N ASP A 190 13.62 14.45 -21.57
CA ASP A 190 13.88 14.35 -20.13
C ASP A 190 12.62 14.58 -19.29
N LYS A 191 11.87 15.63 -19.59
CA LYS A 191 10.65 15.98 -18.86
C LYS A 191 9.53 14.97 -19.03
N LEU A 192 9.38 14.40 -20.23
CA LEU A 192 8.43 13.34 -20.50
C LEU A 192 8.80 12.06 -19.76
N ILE A 193 10.08 11.67 -19.82
CA ILE A 193 10.56 10.47 -19.16
C ILE A 193 10.38 10.60 -17.65
N ILE A 194 10.80 11.71 -17.05
CA ILE A 194 10.66 11.95 -15.62
C ILE A 194 9.18 11.94 -15.20
N GLY A 195 8.30 12.62 -15.94
CA GLY A 195 6.87 12.66 -15.68
C GLY A 195 6.23 11.27 -15.68
N ASN A 196 6.58 10.43 -16.64
CA ASN A 196 6.07 9.06 -16.71
C ASN A 196 6.70 8.13 -15.66
N ILE A 197 7.97 8.27 -15.32
CA ILE A 197 8.64 7.48 -14.27
C ILE A 197 8.00 7.74 -12.91
N MET A 198 7.54 8.96 -12.62
CA MET A 198 6.89 9.28 -11.34
C MET A 198 5.62 8.46 -11.08
N THR A 199 4.94 7.96 -12.11
CA THR A 199 3.80 7.06 -11.94
C THR A 199 4.20 5.66 -11.43
N LEU A 200 5.46 5.28 -11.63
CA LEU A 200 6.00 3.96 -11.28
C LEU A 200 6.75 3.96 -9.95
N ILE A 201 7.13 5.14 -9.46
CA ILE A 201 7.80 5.29 -8.17
C ILE A 201 6.77 5.14 -7.05
N PRO A 202 6.97 4.19 -6.14
CA PRO A 202 6.07 3.96 -5.02
C PRO A 202 6.26 5.02 -3.92
N GLY A 203 5.81 6.24 -4.17
CA GLY A 203 6.03 7.39 -3.29
C GLY A 203 5.56 7.17 -1.85
N VAL A 204 4.38 6.59 -1.67
CA VAL A 204 3.83 6.30 -0.33
C VAL A 204 4.67 5.23 0.38
N GLY A 205 5.06 4.16 -0.32
CA GLY A 205 5.93 3.13 0.24
C GLY A 205 7.27 3.72 0.71
N LEU A 206 7.86 4.59 -0.11
CA LEU A 206 9.11 5.27 0.24
C LEU A 206 8.96 6.20 1.44
N THR A 207 7.88 6.98 1.49
CA THR A 207 7.59 7.89 2.61
C THR A 207 7.38 7.12 3.91
N ASN A 208 6.61 6.02 3.88
CA ASN A 208 6.40 5.18 5.04
C ASN A 208 7.70 4.49 5.50
N ALA A 209 8.53 4.02 4.56
CA ALA A 209 9.82 3.44 4.90
C ALA A 209 10.77 4.44 5.57
N LEU A 210 10.81 5.68 5.08
CA LEU A 210 11.59 6.75 5.71
C LEU A 210 11.05 7.08 7.11
N ARG A 211 9.74 7.12 7.27
CA ARG A 211 9.11 7.40 8.55
C ARG A 211 9.40 6.30 9.58
N ASP A 212 9.27 5.02 9.19
CA ASP A 212 9.62 3.88 10.04
C ASP A 212 11.10 3.96 10.49
N LEU A 213 12.02 4.37 9.59
CA LEU A 213 13.42 4.62 9.93
C LEU A 213 13.58 5.73 10.97
N PHE A 214 12.86 6.84 10.84
CA PHE A 214 12.96 7.97 11.80
C PHE A 214 12.28 7.69 13.14
N THR A 215 11.30 6.78 13.19
CA THR A 215 10.64 6.37 14.43
C THR A 215 11.42 5.29 15.21
N GLY A 216 12.56 4.84 14.68
CA GLY A 216 13.43 3.84 15.33
C GLY A 216 13.21 2.40 14.86
N ASP A 217 12.18 2.13 14.03
CA ASP A 217 11.89 0.82 13.44
C ASP A 217 12.75 0.58 12.20
N SER A 218 14.08 0.71 12.37
CA SER A 218 15.04 0.67 11.26
C SER A 218 14.97 -0.61 10.42
N ILE A 219 14.66 -1.76 11.04
CA ILE A 219 14.54 -3.05 10.35
C ILE A 219 13.30 -3.05 9.45
N ALA A 220 12.15 -2.59 9.95
CA ALA A 220 10.92 -2.50 9.18
C ALA A 220 11.03 -1.50 8.01
N GLY A 221 11.72 -0.38 8.22
CA GLY A 221 11.97 0.64 7.19
C GLY A 221 12.84 0.13 6.05
N ILE A 222 13.92 -0.62 6.35
CA ILE A 222 14.83 -1.16 5.34
C ILE A 222 14.15 -2.26 4.49
N ASP A 223 13.36 -3.12 5.10
CA ASP A 223 12.71 -4.23 4.39
C ASP A 223 11.58 -3.74 3.48
N ARG A 224 10.78 -2.76 3.89
CA ARG A 224 9.79 -2.13 3.00
C ARG A 224 10.43 -1.59 1.72
N LYS A 225 11.67 -1.07 1.81
CA LYS A 225 12.42 -0.57 0.66
C LYS A 225 12.80 -1.68 -0.32
N SER A 226 12.94 -2.93 0.14
CA SER A 226 13.27 -4.09 -0.71
C SER A 226 12.06 -4.72 -1.41
N VAL A 227 10.83 -4.40 -1.00
CA VAL A 227 9.57 -4.97 -1.53
C VAL A 227 8.91 -4.03 -2.55
N VAL A 228 9.37 -2.80 -2.62
CA VAL A 228 8.90 -1.76 -3.49
C VAL A 228 9.73 -1.70 -4.76
#